data_5ec1286314e8a370affd3a767ea4967c
#
_entry.id   5ec1286314e8a370affd3a767ea4967c
#
_cell.length_a   1.000
_cell.length_b   1.000
_cell.length_c   1.000
_cell.angle_alpha   90.00
_cell.angle_beta   90.00
_cell.angle_gamma   90.00
#
_symmetry.space_group_name_H-M   'P 1'
#
loop_
_entity.id
_entity.type
_entity.pdbx_description
1 polymer ?
#
loop_
_entity_poly.entity_id
_entity_poly.type
_entity_poly.pdbx_seq_one_letter_code
_entity_poly.pdbx_strand_id
1 'polypeptide(L)'
;MTLYAILFCIALLIGMAVSVYAFGTGSKRAKIFKEIYYSIEEVDGIGVIYTKTSEYSATLRFKNPCQKYCANIDGYYEYAHLMTALAQTLGEGYAMHKQDVFTRKGFSEDDGQQRESLSDAYFRYFNGREYTDGYTYLTITQENKKSKLMSYDPKKWNNFLSKLRKVKDRLRDAGIEAKWLDKQEATDLVDRYFTLNFSDKVFSMNNLKVDDERINMGDKWAKVYSLIDIDSATVPGLIRPYTDIEVNNTSMPVDMMSIVDSIPDAETVVFNQMIYIPNQKKELSRLETKKNRHSSMPSPSNLIAVEDIKRVQDVIARENKQLVYTHYNLVVACKKDVDPQKPTNHIENVFSRIGIHISKKAYNQLELFVNSFPGNCYAMSDEYDRFLTLGDAAACLMYKERLQQSEDTPLKIYYTDRQGVPVAIDITGKEGANKLTDNSNFFCLGPSGSGKSFHMNSVVRQLHEANTDVVMVDTGTSYEGLCEYLGGESIPYTEE
;
A
#
# COMPACT_ATOMS: atom_id res chain seq x y z
N MET A 1 69.68 24.87 8.28
CA MET A 1 68.37 25.26 7.59
C MET A 1 67.92 24.27 6.54
N THR A 2 68.79 23.65 5.76
CA THR A 2 68.45 22.71 4.69
C THR A 2 67.77 21.40 5.16
N LEU A 3 68.22 20.83 6.30
CA LEU A 3 67.65 19.56 6.82
C LEU A 3 66.22 19.73 7.28
N TYR A 4 65.86 20.82 7.95
CA TYR A 4 64.47 21.08 8.40
C TYR A 4 63.52 21.38 7.23
N ALA A 5 64.00 22.01 6.17
CA ALA A 5 63.24 22.23 4.95
C ALA A 5 62.93 20.91 4.25
N ILE A 6 63.87 19.98 4.18
CA ILE A 6 63.69 18.65 3.60
C ILE A 6 62.70 17.84 4.43
N LEU A 7 62.79 17.82 5.76
CA LEU A 7 61.87 17.15 6.64
C LEU A 7 60.44 17.72 6.53
N PHE A 8 60.29 19.03 6.40
CA PHE A 8 59.02 19.69 6.20
C PHE A 8 58.38 19.31 4.85
N CYS A 9 59.17 19.29 3.76
CA CYS A 9 58.68 18.84 2.46
C CYS A 9 58.25 17.36 2.46
N ILE A 10 59.00 16.49 3.15
CA ILE A 10 58.64 15.08 3.29
C ILE A 10 57.35 14.94 4.10
N ALA A 11 57.19 15.65 5.21
CA ALA A 11 55.95 15.64 6.01
C ALA A 11 54.76 16.15 5.20
N LEU A 12 54.95 17.18 4.36
CA LEU A 12 53.89 17.72 3.49
C LEU A 12 53.51 16.75 2.37
N LEU A 13 54.45 16.03 1.78
CA LEU A 13 54.22 14.98 0.80
C LEU A 13 53.50 13.78 1.42
N ILE A 14 53.86 13.37 2.63
CA ILE A 14 53.18 12.31 3.38
C ILE A 14 51.78 12.77 3.74
N GLY A 15 51.57 14.00 4.19
CA GLY A 15 50.28 14.58 4.47
C GLY A 15 49.36 14.63 3.24
N MET A 16 49.92 15.04 2.08
CA MET A 16 49.19 14.99 0.80
C MET A 16 48.88 13.56 0.37
N ALA A 17 49.81 12.62 0.48
CA ALA A 17 49.58 11.22 0.13
C ALA A 17 48.50 10.58 1.03
N VAL A 18 48.52 10.88 2.34
CA VAL A 18 47.48 10.44 3.29
C VAL A 18 46.13 11.10 2.98
N SER A 19 46.10 12.38 2.62
CA SER A 19 44.89 13.07 2.20
C SER A 19 44.34 12.50 0.91
N VAL A 20 45.16 12.26 -0.11
CA VAL A 20 44.76 11.64 -1.37
C VAL A 20 44.29 10.19 -1.12
N TYR A 21 44.94 9.45 -0.23
CA TYR A 21 44.50 8.11 0.15
C TYR A 21 43.19 8.16 0.96
N ALA A 22 43.05 9.06 1.92
CA ALA A 22 41.88 9.20 2.75
C ALA A 22 40.64 9.78 1.98
N PHE A 23 40.90 10.70 1.02
CA PHE A 23 39.85 11.35 0.24
C PHE A 23 39.70 10.78 -1.16
N GLY A 24 40.71 10.21 -1.77
CA GLY A 24 40.71 9.66 -3.13
C GLY A 24 40.36 8.17 -3.20
N THR A 25 40.61 7.40 -2.15
CA THR A 25 40.13 6.02 -2.01
C THR A 25 38.80 5.91 -1.26
N GLY A 26 38.21 7.04 -0.91
CA GLY A 26 36.82 7.07 -0.62
C GLY A 26 36.07 6.57 -1.86
N SER A 27 36.14 5.24 -2.15
CA SER A 27 35.04 4.60 -2.79
C SER A 27 33.83 5.17 -2.07
N LYS A 28 32.94 5.87 -2.77
CA LYS A 28 31.61 6.18 -2.27
C LYS A 28 31.05 4.81 -1.96
N ARG A 29 31.29 4.30 -0.75
CA ARG A 29 30.60 3.12 -0.25
C ARG A 29 29.16 3.50 -0.44
N ALA A 30 28.52 2.84 -1.40
CA ALA A 30 27.09 2.90 -1.51
C ALA A 30 26.61 2.69 -0.08
N LYS A 31 25.96 3.69 0.51
CA LYS A 31 25.50 3.58 1.90
C LYS A 31 24.69 2.32 1.95
N ILE A 32 25.20 1.31 2.64
CA ILE A 32 24.51 0.05 2.78
C ILE A 32 23.19 0.42 3.42
N PHE A 33 22.13 0.01 2.84
CA PHE A 33 20.75 0.30 3.18
C PHE A 33 20.43 0.26 4.70
N LYS A 34 21.03 -0.71 5.41
CA LYS A 34 21.02 -0.77 6.89
C LYS A 34 21.60 0.47 7.58
N GLU A 35 22.30 1.36 6.87
CA GLU A 35 22.78 2.60 7.46
C GLU A 35 21.71 3.66 7.72
N ILE A 36 20.49 3.50 7.21
CA ILE A 36 19.33 4.37 7.50
C ILE A 36 18.85 4.14 8.93
N TYR A 37 18.85 2.87 9.36
CA TYR A 37 18.39 2.46 10.67
C TYR A 37 19.53 2.35 11.66
N TYR A 38 19.26 2.72 12.90
CA TYR A 38 20.13 2.45 14.01
C TYR A 38 19.96 1.01 14.51
N SER A 39 18.70 0.63 14.77
CA SER A 39 18.32 -0.73 15.16
C SER A 39 16.83 -0.97 14.93
N ILE A 40 16.43 -2.24 14.96
CA ILE A 40 15.04 -2.66 15.10
C ILE A 40 14.99 -3.53 16.35
N GLU A 41 14.20 -3.11 17.35
CA GLU A 41 14.11 -3.78 18.63
C GLU A 41 12.67 -4.18 18.94
N GLU A 42 12.50 -5.26 19.68
CA GLU A 42 11.18 -5.70 20.10
C GLU A 42 10.82 -5.10 21.46
N VAL A 43 9.64 -4.46 21.52
CA VAL A 43 9.10 -3.88 22.74
C VAL A 43 7.63 -4.24 22.84
N ASP A 44 7.24 -4.95 23.87
CA ASP A 44 5.86 -5.43 24.11
C ASP A 44 5.30 -6.22 22.88
N GLY A 45 6.14 -7.01 22.21
CA GLY A 45 5.76 -7.75 21.00
C GLY A 45 5.62 -6.89 19.74
N ILE A 46 6.09 -5.65 19.75
CA ILE A 46 6.09 -4.71 18.64
C ILE A 46 7.52 -4.49 18.19
N GLY A 47 7.79 -4.67 16.90
CA GLY A 47 9.05 -4.31 16.26
C GLY A 47 9.17 -2.80 16.09
N VAL A 48 9.97 -2.15 16.90
CA VAL A 48 10.19 -0.71 16.84
C VAL A 48 11.46 -0.41 16.06
N ILE A 49 11.31 0.40 15.03
CA ILE A 49 12.40 0.85 14.17
C ILE A 49 12.94 2.15 14.73
N TYR A 50 14.24 2.19 14.98
CA TYR A 50 14.98 3.39 15.37
C TYR A 50 15.81 3.87 14.19
N THR A 51 15.54 5.11 13.73
CA THR A 51 16.32 5.72 12.66
C THR A 51 17.57 6.42 13.18
N LYS A 52 18.56 6.67 12.32
CA LYS A 52 19.75 7.46 12.69
C LYS A 52 19.46 8.94 12.94
N THR A 53 18.30 9.39 12.54
CA THR A 53 17.78 10.73 12.80
C THR A 53 16.98 10.78 14.11
N SER A 54 16.93 9.66 14.84
CA SER A 54 16.33 9.50 16.18
C SER A 54 14.80 9.40 16.20
N GLU A 55 14.13 9.17 15.09
CA GLU A 55 12.70 8.88 15.06
C GLU A 55 12.43 7.45 15.58
N TYR A 56 11.26 7.28 16.16
CA TYR A 56 10.70 5.97 16.53
C TYR A 56 9.58 5.62 15.57
N SER A 57 9.59 4.39 15.07
CA SER A 57 8.55 3.94 14.17
C SER A 57 8.09 2.53 14.52
N ALA A 58 6.81 2.27 14.34
CA ALA A 58 6.24 0.94 14.44
C ALA A 58 5.28 0.73 13.27
N THR A 59 5.28 -0.48 12.72
CA THR A 59 4.47 -0.84 11.55
C THR A 59 3.42 -1.87 11.92
N LEU A 60 2.19 -1.65 11.48
CA LEU A 60 1.12 -2.64 11.53
C LEU A 60 0.74 -3.09 10.12
N ARG A 61 0.25 -4.33 10.02
CA ARG A 61 -0.31 -4.92 8.84
C ARG A 61 -1.81 -5.10 9.02
N PHE A 62 -2.59 -4.77 8.00
CA PHE A 62 -4.04 -4.98 7.98
C PHE A 62 -4.53 -5.18 6.55
N LYS A 63 -5.82 -5.49 6.39
CA LYS A 63 -6.49 -5.53 5.08
C LYS A 63 -7.33 -4.27 4.92
N ASN A 64 -7.24 -3.63 3.75
CA ASN A 64 -8.13 -2.52 3.43
C ASN A 64 -9.59 -2.99 3.48
N PRO A 65 -10.53 -2.17 4.01
CA PRO A 65 -11.91 -2.63 4.25
C PRO A 65 -12.75 -2.72 2.98
N CYS A 66 -12.50 -1.85 2.00
CA CYS A 66 -13.34 -1.79 0.80
C CYS A 66 -12.94 -2.89 -0.17
N GLN A 67 -13.85 -3.81 -0.47
CA GLN A 67 -13.59 -4.78 -1.51
C GLN A 67 -13.77 -4.13 -2.89
N LYS A 68 -12.80 -4.33 -3.77
CA LYS A 68 -12.82 -3.78 -5.12
C LYS A 68 -14.04 -4.28 -5.89
N TYR A 69 -14.71 -3.39 -6.60
CA TYR A 69 -15.92 -3.64 -7.39
C TYR A 69 -17.20 -4.02 -6.60
N CYS A 70 -17.26 -3.71 -5.31
CA CYS A 70 -18.45 -3.94 -4.50
C CYS A 70 -19.46 -2.79 -4.50
N ALA A 71 -19.17 -1.69 -5.20
CA ALA A 71 -20.04 -0.50 -5.32
C ALA A 71 -20.46 0.11 -3.97
N ASN A 72 -19.66 -0.07 -2.94
CA ASN A 72 -19.90 0.45 -1.59
C ASN A 72 -19.30 1.85 -1.43
N ILE A 73 -20.07 2.88 -1.82
CA ILE A 73 -19.65 4.29 -1.72
C ILE A 73 -19.42 4.70 -0.28
N ASP A 74 -20.30 4.29 0.63
CA ASP A 74 -20.22 4.65 2.05
C ASP A 74 -18.92 4.13 2.68
N GLY A 75 -18.50 2.92 2.35
CA GLY A 75 -17.25 2.35 2.82
C GLY A 75 -16.01 3.17 2.43
N TYR A 76 -16.01 3.80 1.26
CA TYR A 76 -14.92 4.70 0.86
C TYR A 76 -14.88 5.97 1.73
N TYR A 77 -16.03 6.55 2.05
CA TYR A 77 -16.10 7.70 2.95
C TYR A 77 -15.73 7.33 4.38
N GLU A 78 -16.27 6.24 4.92
CA GLU A 78 -15.97 5.75 6.26
C GLU A 78 -14.47 5.53 6.45
N TYR A 79 -13.80 4.91 5.47
CA TYR A 79 -12.36 4.72 5.54
C TYR A 79 -11.58 6.04 5.47
N ALA A 80 -11.97 6.99 4.63
CA ALA A 80 -11.33 8.30 4.58
C ALA A 80 -11.51 9.06 5.92
N HIS A 81 -12.69 8.98 6.52
CA HIS A 81 -12.95 9.53 7.85
C HIS A 81 -12.11 8.85 8.93
N LEU A 82 -11.97 7.52 8.87
CA LEU A 82 -11.12 6.77 9.80
C LEU A 82 -9.65 7.24 9.72
N MET A 83 -9.09 7.36 8.51
CA MET A 83 -7.70 7.81 8.33
C MET A 83 -7.50 9.24 8.85
N THR A 84 -8.47 10.13 8.61
CA THR A 84 -8.48 11.49 9.17
C THR A 84 -8.52 11.45 10.70
N ALA A 85 -9.36 10.61 11.29
CA ALA A 85 -9.46 10.47 12.74
C ALA A 85 -8.19 9.86 13.36
N LEU A 86 -7.48 8.97 12.65
CA LEU A 86 -6.17 8.48 13.07
C LEU A 86 -5.13 9.60 13.12
N ALA A 87 -5.08 10.45 12.08
CA ALA A 87 -4.21 11.62 12.06
C ALA A 87 -4.49 12.57 13.24
N GLN A 88 -5.76 12.87 13.51
CA GLN A 88 -6.16 13.67 14.66
C GLN A 88 -5.77 13.03 16.02
N THR A 89 -5.90 11.70 16.12
CA THR A 89 -5.52 10.95 17.34
C THR A 89 -4.02 11.02 17.59
N LEU A 90 -3.21 10.90 16.55
CA LEU A 90 -1.76 11.00 16.63
C LEU A 90 -1.33 12.41 17.04
N GLY A 91 -1.81 13.41 16.34
CA GLY A 91 -1.51 14.81 16.63
C GLY A 91 -0.12 15.25 16.18
N GLU A 92 0.28 16.44 16.60
CA GLU A 92 1.53 17.08 16.21
C GLU A 92 2.79 16.23 16.45
N GLY A 93 3.71 16.27 15.50
CA GLY A 93 4.99 15.59 15.57
C GLY A 93 4.92 14.10 15.26
N TYR A 94 3.81 13.65 14.65
CA TYR A 94 3.66 12.29 14.12
C TYR A 94 3.50 12.30 12.61
N ALA A 95 3.92 11.21 11.99
CA ALA A 95 3.60 10.91 10.61
C ALA A 95 2.96 9.52 10.50
N MET A 96 2.05 9.39 9.55
CA MET A 96 1.48 8.13 9.09
C MET A 96 2.05 7.85 7.71
N HIS A 97 2.67 6.69 7.53
CA HIS A 97 3.12 6.22 6.23
C HIS A 97 2.41 4.91 5.90
N LYS A 98 1.40 5.00 5.05
CA LYS A 98 0.69 3.83 4.53
C LYS A 98 1.35 3.37 3.24
N GLN A 99 1.56 2.05 3.14
CA GLN A 99 2.14 1.40 1.96
C GLN A 99 1.20 0.29 1.50
N ASP A 100 0.65 0.46 0.31
CA ASP A 100 -0.06 -0.62 -0.37
C ASP A 100 0.87 -1.24 -1.39
N VAL A 101 1.12 -2.53 -1.22
CA VAL A 101 2.03 -3.32 -2.03
C VAL A 101 1.22 -4.25 -2.90
N PHE A 102 1.43 -4.20 -4.21
CA PHE A 102 0.84 -5.10 -5.19
C PHE A 102 1.97 -5.88 -5.84
N THR A 103 1.89 -7.20 -5.81
CA THR A 103 2.93 -8.07 -6.36
C THR A 103 2.33 -9.16 -7.20
N ARG A 104 2.97 -9.48 -8.33
CA ARG A 104 2.58 -10.62 -9.17
C ARG A 104 3.02 -11.91 -8.53
N LYS A 105 2.12 -12.87 -8.53
CA LYS A 105 2.34 -14.25 -8.08
C LYS A 105 1.83 -15.24 -9.11
N GLY A 106 2.43 -16.39 -9.15
CA GLY A 106 1.87 -17.56 -9.84
C GLY A 106 0.91 -18.28 -8.89
N PHE A 107 -0.28 -18.61 -9.39
CA PHE A 107 -1.22 -19.44 -8.63
C PHE A 107 -0.60 -20.84 -8.45
N SER A 108 -0.60 -21.31 -7.23
CA SER A 108 -0.23 -22.69 -6.89
C SER A 108 -1.04 -23.08 -5.66
N GLU A 109 -1.83 -24.12 -5.79
CA GLU A 109 -2.50 -24.76 -4.66
C GLU A 109 -1.88 -26.12 -4.47
N ASP A 110 -0.84 -26.16 -3.68
CA ASP A 110 -0.20 -27.38 -3.22
C ASP A 110 -0.40 -27.51 -1.70
N ASP A 111 -1.63 -27.92 -1.34
CA ASP A 111 -2.00 -28.15 0.06
C ASP A 111 -1.79 -29.59 0.51
N GLY A 112 -1.25 -30.44 -0.37
CA GLY A 112 -1.03 -31.87 -0.11
C GLY A 112 -2.31 -32.70 0.04
N GLN A 113 -3.49 -32.13 -0.29
CA GLN A 113 -4.77 -32.83 -0.23
C GLN A 113 -4.94 -33.77 -1.42
N GLN A 114 -5.40 -34.98 -1.17
CA GLN A 114 -5.90 -35.86 -2.22
C GLN A 114 -7.21 -35.29 -2.75
N ARG A 115 -7.25 -34.99 -4.05
CA ARG A 115 -8.40 -34.45 -4.74
C ARG A 115 -8.98 -35.48 -5.71
N GLU A 116 -10.29 -35.35 -5.96
CA GLU A 116 -10.92 -36.07 -7.07
C GLU A 116 -10.37 -35.58 -8.41
N SER A 117 -10.46 -36.44 -9.44
CA SER A 117 -9.85 -36.18 -10.75
C SER A 117 -10.31 -34.88 -11.41
N LEU A 118 -11.57 -34.45 -11.19
CA LEU A 118 -12.09 -33.18 -11.71
C LEU A 118 -11.48 -31.97 -10.98
N SER A 119 -11.38 -32.02 -9.67
CA SER A 119 -10.71 -30.97 -8.88
C SER A 119 -9.22 -30.90 -9.21
N ASP A 120 -8.54 -32.01 -9.32
CA ASP A 120 -7.13 -32.07 -9.71
C ASP A 120 -6.90 -31.47 -11.13
N ALA A 121 -7.81 -31.77 -12.08
CA ALA A 121 -7.77 -31.18 -13.42
C ALA A 121 -8.02 -29.65 -13.39
N TYR A 122 -8.93 -29.18 -12.51
CA TYR A 122 -9.21 -27.77 -12.32
C TYR A 122 -7.98 -27.03 -11.79
N PHE A 123 -7.33 -27.52 -10.74
CA PHE A 123 -6.14 -26.85 -10.18
C PHE A 123 -4.94 -26.92 -11.13
N ARG A 124 -4.74 -28.04 -11.84
CA ARG A 124 -3.70 -28.12 -12.89
C ARG A 124 -3.90 -27.08 -14.00
N TYR A 125 -5.15 -26.81 -14.38
CA TYR A 125 -5.46 -25.80 -15.40
C TYR A 125 -5.07 -24.38 -14.96
N PHE A 126 -5.20 -24.06 -13.67
CA PHE A 126 -4.86 -22.74 -13.14
C PHE A 126 -3.42 -22.63 -12.64
N ASN A 127 -2.70 -23.74 -12.48
CA ASN A 127 -1.34 -23.73 -11.95
C ASN A 127 -0.41 -22.87 -12.79
N GLY A 128 0.37 -22.01 -12.12
CA GLY A 128 1.29 -21.06 -12.75
C GLY A 128 0.62 -19.82 -13.37
N ARG A 129 -0.71 -19.69 -13.34
CA ARG A 129 -1.41 -18.50 -13.85
C ARG A 129 -1.08 -17.31 -12.97
N GLU A 130 -0.62 -16.22 -13.59
CA GLU A 130 -0.25 -14.99 -12.87
C GLU A 130 -1.48 -14.23 -12.37
N TYR A 131 -1.38 -13.73 -11.16
CA TYR A 131 -2.35 -12.82 -10.54
C TYR A 131 -1.63 -11.79 -9.67
N THR A 132 -2.32 -10.70 -9.33
CA THR A 132 -1.82 -9.67 -8.41
C THR A 132 -2.34 -9.96 -7.00
N ASP A 133 -1.43 -10.03 -6.04
CA ASP A 133 -1.75 -10.09 -4.62
C ASP A 133 -1.43 -8.75 -3.94
N GLY A 134 -2.13 -8.42 -2.86
CA GLY A 134 -2.04 -7.12 -2.19
C GLY A 134 -1.75 -7.22 -0.71
N TYR A 135 -0.88 -6.32 -0.21
CA TYR A 135 -0.55 -6.17 1.21
C TYR A 135 -0.64 -4.71 1.61
N THR A 136 -1.16 -4.43 2.79
CA THR A 136 -1.23 -3.08 3.34
C THR A 136 -0.48 -3.00 4.66
N TYR A 137 0.42 -2.01 4.73
CA TYR A 137 1.18 -1.67 5.92
C TYR A 137 0.92 -0.22 6.31
N LEU A 138 0.89 0.06 7.60
CA LEU A 138 0.81 1.41 8.15
C LEU A 138 1.90 1.60 9.19
N THR A 139 2.87 2.43 8.86
CA THR A 139 3.97 2.80 9.77
C THR A 139 3.64 4.12 10.44
N ILE A 140 3.62 4.10 11.77
CA ILE A 140 3.48 5.31 12.59
C ILE A 140 4.86 5.74 13.03
N THR A 141 5.23 6.97 12.70
CA THR A 141 6.54 7.53 13.04
C THR A 141 6.37 8.75 13.95
N GLN A 142 7.10 8.78 15.05
CA GLN A 142 7.21 9.97 15.89
C GLN A 142 8.46 10.76 15.52
N GLU A 143 8.26 12.04 15.19
CA GLU A 143 9.35 12.97 14.93
C GLU A 143 10.18 13.20 16.20
N ASN A 144 11.49 13.16 16.04
CA ASN A 144 12.41 13.58 17.08
C ASN A 144 13.28 14.73 16.55
N LYS A 145 13.43 15.78 17.34
CA LYS A 145 14.33 16.86 16.97
C LYS A 145 15.76 16.33 16.93
N LYS A 146 16.46 16.58 15.84
CA LYS A 146 17.88 16.24 15.69
C LYS A 146 18.67 16.79 16.87
N SER A 147 19.09 15.92 17.78
CA SER A 147 20.04 16.23 18.85
C SER A 147 21.38 15.57 18.51
N LYS A 148 22.49 16.28 18.79
CA LYS A 148 23.84 15.70 18.66
C LYS A 148 24.08 14.54 19.63
N LEU A 149 23.26 14.44 20.67
CA LEU A 149 23.27 13.37 21.65
C LEU A 149 21.87 12.72 21.64
N MET A 150 21.82 11.42 21.40
CA MET A 150 20.58 10.66 21.60
C MET A 150 20.15 10.80 23.06
N SER A 151 19.12 11.60 23.29
CA SER A 151 18.51 11.70 24.62
C SER A 151 17.26 10.86 24.63
N TYR A 152 17.25 9.79 25.42
CA TYR A 152 16.05 9.03 25.71
C TYR A 152 15.13 9.89 26.59
N ASP A 153 13.93 10.16 26.12
CA ASP A 153 12.87 10.86 26.86
C ASP A 153 11.76 9.86 27.20
N PRO A 154 11.67 9.39 28.46
CA PRO A 154 10.64 8.42 28.86
C PRO A 154 9.21 8.91 28.63
N LYS A 155 8.95 10.21 28.72
CA LYS A 155 7.62 10.78 28.50
C LYS A 155 7.21 10.66 27.03
N LYS A 156 8.11 11.00 26.11
CA LYS A 156 7.89 10.84 24.68
C LYS A 156 7.69 9.38 24.31
N TRP A 157 8.51 8.51 24.87
CA TRP A 157 8.41 7.07 24.64
C TRP A 157 7.06 6.51 25.10
N ASN A 158 6.64 6.79 26.32
CA ASN A 158 5.34 6.34 26.84
C ASN A 158 4.17 6.95 26.05
N ASN A 159 4.29 8.19 25.59
CA ASN A 159 3.29 8.80 24.71
C ASN A 159 3.22 8.06 23.37
N PHE A 160 4.36 7.71 22.78
CA PHE A 160 4.41 6.94 21.53
C PHE A 160 3.68 5.59 21.69
N LEU A 161 4.01 4.79 22.70
CA LEU A 161 3.33 3.53 22.95
C LEU A 161 1.82 3.69 23.19
N SER A 162 1.42 4.75 23.91
CA SER A 162 0.01 5.08 24.13
C SER A 162 -0.69 5.41 22.79
N LYS A 163 -0.03 6.14 21.89
CA LYS A 163 -0.60 6.46 20.57
C LYS A 163 -0.73 5.22 19.70
N LEU A 164 0.25 4.30 19.73
CA LEU A 164 0.16 3.02 19.01
C LEU A 164 -1.06 2.21 19.43
N ARG A 165 -1.30 2.09 20.76
CA ARG A 165 -2.48 1.40 21.29
C ARG A 165 -3.77 2.04 20.80
N LYS A 166 -3.89 3.37 20.86
CA LYS A 166 -5.07 4.10 20.37
C LYS A 166 -5.32 3.92 18.87
N VAL A 167 -4.26 3.85 18.05
CA VAL A 167 -4.38 3.58 16.62
C VAL A 167 -4.97 2.18 16.40
N LYS A 168 -4.44 1.15 17.09
CA LYS A 168 -4.96 -0.22 16.98
C LYS A 168 -6.40 -0.33 17.44
N ASP A 169 -6.76 0.30 18.55
CA ASP A 169 -8.13 0.30 19.07
C ASP A 169 -9.10 0.94 18.10
N ARG A 170 -8.75 2.09 17.50
CA ARG A 170 -9.60 2.75 16.48
C ARG A 170 -9.79 1.90 15.21
N LEU A 171 -8.76 1.19 14.76
CA LEU A 171 -8.89 0.27 13.64
C LEU A 171 -9.83 -0.89 13.97
N ARG A 172 -9.68 -1.47 15.17
CA ARG A 172 -10.57 -2.55 15.66
C ARG A 172 -12.02 -2.06 15.78
N ASP A 173 -12.24 -0.87 16.33
CA ASP A 173 -13.58 -0.30 16.49
C ASP A 173 -14.26 -0.01 15.13
N ALA A 174 -13.46 0.18 14.08
CA ALA A 174 -13.91 0.28 12.69
C ALA A 174 -14.02 -1.10 11.97
N GLY A 175 -13.89 -2.20 12.70
CA GLY A 175 -13.97 -3.55 12.14
C GLY A 175 -12.73 -3.98 11.34
N ILE A 176 -11.61 -3.26 11.48
CA ILE A 176 -10.36 -3.58 10.78
C ILE A 176 -9.42 -4.32 11.73
N GLU A 177 -9.19 -5.59 11.46
CA GLU A 177 -8.19 -6.37 12.18
C GLU A 177 -6.79 -5.96 11.76
N ALA A 178 -6.01 -5.46 12.72
CA ALA A 178 -4.65 -5.01 12.51
C ALA A 178 -3.67 -5.70 13.48
N LYS A 179 -2.55 -6.16 12.94
CA LYS A 179 -1.46 -6.79 13.69
C LYS A 179 -0.22 -5.90 13.63
N TRP A 180 0.37 -5.57 14.79
CA TRP A 180 1.71 -5.00 14.84
C TRP A 180 2.71 -6.04 14.36
N LEU A 181 3.66 -5.62 13.55
CA LEU A 181 4.79 -6.45 13.16
C LEU A 181 5.72 -6.61 14.38
N ASP A 182 6.20 -7.82 14.59
CA ASP A 182 7.29 -8.09 15.53
C ASP A 182 8.65 -7.68 14.92
N LYS A 183 9.74 -7.89 15.65
CA LYS A 183 11.09 -7.53 15.21
C LYS A 183 11.47 -8.22 13.89
N GLN A 184 11.16 -9.51 13.75
CA GLN A 184 11.50 -10.28 12.56
C GLN A 184 10.67 -9.82 11.37
N GLU A 185 9.36 -9.71 11.53
CA GLU A 185 8.43 -9.25 10.50
C GLU A 185 8.76 -7.82 10.02
N ALA A 186 9.16 -6.92 10.94
CA ALA A 186 9.59 -5.56 10.59
C ALA A 186 10.91 -5.55 9.81
N THR A 187 11.85 -6.43 10.18
CA THR A 187 13.12 -6.60 9.45
C THR A 187 12.84 -7.16 8.05
N ASP A 188 12.01 -8.19 7.95
CA ASP A 188 11.61 -8.78 6.67
C ASP A 188 10.91 -7.77 5.77
N LEU A 189 10.07 -6.90 6.31
CA LEU A 189 9.42 -5.83 5.54
C LEU A 189 10.46 -4.88 4.93
N VAL A 190 11.45 -4.47 5.71
CA VAL A 190 12.53 -3.61 5.25
C VAL A 190 13.34 -4.28 4.14
N ASP A 191 13.69 -5.54 4.32
CA ASP A 191 14.46 -6.32 3.34
C ASP A 191 13.66 -6.57 2.05
N ARG A 192 12.34 -6.84 2.17
CA ARG A 192 11.41 -6.98 1.02
C ARG A 192 11.24 -5.67 0.26
N TYR A 193 11.13 -4.55 0.96
CA TYR A 193 11.05 -3.25 0.32
C TYR A 193 12.36 -2.93 -0.42
N PHE A 194 13.51 -3.24 0.15
CA PHE A 194 14.81 -3.03 -0.50
C PHE A 194 14.96 -3.78 -1.80
N THR A 195 14.50 -5.04 -1.83
CA THR A 195 14.60 -5.91 -3.01
C THR A 195 13.39 -5.79 -3.95
N LEU A 196 12.34 -5.08 -3.53
CA LEU A 196 11.02 -5.05 -4.18
C LEU A 196 10.52 -6.47 -4.53
N ASN A 197 10.75 -7.41 -3.61
CA ASN A 197 10.32 -8.79 -3.73
C ASN A 197 9.40 -9.16 -2.56
N PHE A 198 8.10 -9.20 -2.84
CA PHE A 198 7.06 -9.55 -1.89
C PHE A 198 6.39 -10.89 -2.19
N SER A 199 6.80 -11.54 -3.28
CA SER A 199 6.22 -12.82 -3.72
C SER A 199 6.89 -14.02 -3.05
N ASP A 200 8.23 -14.03 -2.95
CA ASP A 200 9.00 -15.17 -2.49
C ASP A 200 9.40 -15.08 -1.02
N LYS A 201 9.60 -16.22 -0.39
CA LYS A 201 10.13 -16.29 0.97
C LYS A 201 11.63 -16.01 1.02
N VAL A 202 12.36 -16.34 -0.04
CA VAL A 202 13.80 -16.14 -0.17
C VAL A 202 14.06 -15.08 -1.23
N PHE A 203 14.87 -14.11 -0.90
CA PHE A 203 15.29 -13.04 -1.81
C PHE A 203 16.79 -12.81 -1.71
N SER A 204 17.40 -12.44 -2.82
CA SER A 204 18.81 -12.09 -2.88
C SER A 204 18.98 -10.57 -2.82
N MET A 205 19.90 -10.11 -1.98
CA MET A 205 20.29 -8.70 -1.94
C MET A 205 21.20 -8.37 -3.11
N ASN A 206 20.79 -7.46 -3.98
CA ASN A 206 21.56 -6.98 -5.10
C ASN A 206 22.01 -5.55 -4.89
N ASN A 207 23.16 -5.17 -5.50
CA ASN A 207 23.59 -3.78 -5.51
C ASN A 207 22.65 -2.93 -6.35
N LEU A 208 22.32 -1.75 -5.85
CA LEU A 208 21.58 -0.75 -6.59
C LEU A 208 22.53 0.03 -7.51
N LYS A 209 22.16 0.12 -8.79
CA LYS A 209 22.82 0.99 -9.76
C LYS A 209 21.82 1.97 -10.30
N VAL A 210 22.02 3.23 -10.00
CA VAL A 210 21.12 4.31 -10.41
C VAL A 210 21.63 4.93 -11.68
N ASP A 211 20.76 5.08 -12.65
CA ASP A 211 20.93 5.94 -13.81
C ASP A 211 19.97 7.14 -13.73
N ASP A 212 19.93 8.00 -14.74
CA ASP A 212 19.16 9.25 -14.70
C ASP A 212 17.63 9.04 -14.67
N GLU A 213 17.14 7.83 -14.99
CA GLU A 213 15.72 7.58 -15.13
C GLU A 213 15.20 6.46 -14.22
N ARG A 214 16.07 5.57 -13.74
CA ARG A 214 15.67 4.36 -13.01
C ARG A 214 16.73 3.83 -12.07
N ILE A 215 16.32 2.94 -11.20
CA ILE A 215 17.17 2.20 -10.27
C ILE A 215 17.27 0.77 -10.79
N ASN A 216 18.46 0.34 -11.19
CA ASN A 216 18.70 -1.04 -11.60
C ASN A 216 19.07 -1.89 -10.38
N MET A 217 18.37 -3.03 -10.17
CA MET A 217 18.54 -3.92 -9.04
C MET A 217 18.52 -5.39 -9.52
N GLY A 218 19.70 -5.91 -9.87
CA GLY A 218 19.84 -7.29 -10.35
C GLY A 218 19.16 -7.53 -11.69
N ASP A 219 18.12 -8.35 -11.69
CA ASP A 219 17.30 -8.75 -12.83
C ASP A 219 16.08 -7.82 -13.07
N LYS A 220 15.93 -6.81 -12.21
CA LYS A 220 14.82 -5.85 -12.25
C LYS A 220 15.35 -4.43 -12.41
N TRP A 221 14.46 -3.55 -12.82
CA TRP A 221 14.60 -2.12 -12.63
C TRP A 221 13.41 -1.57 -11.86
N ALA A 222 13.61 -0.48 -11.14
CA ALA A 222 12.55 0.25 -10.46
C ALA A 222 12.57 1.72 -10.86
N LYS A 223 11.38 2.33 -10.87
CA LYS A 223 11.21 3.77 -11.08
C LYS A 223 10.23 4.31 -10.05
N VAL A 224 10.51 5.50 -9.55
CA VAL A 224 9.66 6.20 -8.59
C VAL A 224 8.92 7.32 -9.32
N TYR A 225 7.61 7.33 -9.22
CA TYR A 225 6.74 8.35 -9.77
C TYR A 225 6.13 9.15 -8.61
N SER A 226 6.56 10.39 -8.43
CA SER A 226 5.88 11.30 -7.50
C SER A 226 4.55 11.73 -8.11
N LEU A 227 3.45 11.59 -7.37
CA LEU A 227 2.13 12.02 -7.83
C LEU A 227 1.94 13.53 -7.75
N ILE A 228 2.91 14.23 -7.17
CA ILE A 228 2.85 15.66 -6.98
C ILE A 228 4.14 16.25 -7.51
N ASP A 229 3.98 17.05 -8.53
CA ASP A 229 4.97 17.96 -9.02
C ASP A 229 4.68 19.34 -8.40
N ILE A 230 5.57 19.85 -7.57
CA ILE A 230 5.38 21.13 -6.88
C ILE A 230 5.33 22.29 -7.85
N ASP A 231 6.04 22.20 -8.96
CA ASP A 231 6.09 23.25 -9.98
C ASP A 231 4.84 23.27 -10.87
N SER A 232 4.14 22.14 -10.96
CA SER A 232 2.95 21.97 -11.80
C SER A 232 1.80 21.25 -11.08
N ALA A 233 1.74 21.34 -9.75
CA ALA A 233 0.76 20.64 -8.93
C ALA A 233 -0.67 21.02 -9.31
N THR A 234 -1.24 20.32 -10.25
CA THR A 234 -2.66 20.32 -10.52
C THR A 234 -3.27 19.17 -9.74
N VAL A 235 -3.86 19.51 -8.61
CA VAL A 235 -4.75 18.64 -7.85
C VAL A 235 -6.17 18.94 -8.31
N PRO A 236 -7.04 17.93 -8.48
CA PRO A 236 -8.44 18.17 -8.83
C PRO A 236 -9.07 19.17 -7.87
N GLY A 237 -9.86 20.10 -8.39
CA GLY A 237 -10.55 21.09 -7.55
C GLY A 237 -11.54 20.47 -6.57
N LEU A 238 -11.98 19.23 -6.81
CA LEU A 238 -12.79 18.43 -5.93
C LEU A 238 -12.18 17.04 -5.80
N ILE A 239 -11.72 16.69 -4.60
CA ILE A 239 -11.19 15.38 -4.28
C ILE A 239 -12.28 14.57 -3.58
N ARG A 240 -12.62 13.41 -4.14
CA ARG A 240 -13.54 12.43 -3.55
C ARG A 240 -12.78 11.15 -3.21
N PRO A 241 -13.26 10.35 -2.24
CA PRO A 241 -12.61 9.07 -1.91
C PRO A 241 -12.81 7.99 -2.98
N TYR A 242 -13.68 8.21 -3.95
CA TYR A 242 -13.97 7.31 -5.06
C TYR A 242 -14.11 8.06 -6.39
N THR A 243 -14.05 7.33 -7.47
CA THR A 243 -14.37 7.77 -8.83
C THR A 243 -15.28 6.74 -9.49
N ASP A 244 -15.99 7.16 -10.52
CA ASP A 244 -16.84 6.26 -11.29
C ASP A 244 -16.11 5.77 -12.54
N ILE A 245 -16.20 4.46 -12.80
CA ILE A 245 -15.78 3.85 -14.05
C ILE A 245 -17.01 3.32 -14.78
N GLU A 246 -17.03 3.47 -16.09
CA GLU A 246 -18.08 2.90 -16.92
C GLU A 246 -17.72 1.49 -17.36
N VAL A 247 -18.58 0.53 -17.04
CA VAL A 247 -18.48 -0.86 -17.46
C VAL A 247 -19.81 -1.27 -18.09
N ASN A 248 -19.81 -1.56 -19.39
CA ASN A 248 -21.00 -1.98 -20.13
C ASN A 248 -22.22 -1.05 -19.93
N ASN A 249 -22.03 0.25 -20.07
CA ASN A 249 -23.03 1.30 -19.86
C ASN A 249 -23.59 1.38 -18.43
N THR A 250 -22.87 0.84 -17.47
CA THR A 250 -23.20 0.96 -16.04
C THR A 250 -22.05 1.67 -15.33
N SER A 251 -22.37 2.73 -14.61
CA SER A 251 -21.41 3.42 -13.74
C SER A 251 -21.16 2.58 -12.48
N MET A 252 -19.88 2.36 -12.16
CA MET A 252 -19.46 1.61 -10.98
C MET A 252 -18.46 2.43 -10.17
N PRO A 253 -18.72 2.71 -8.90
CA PRO A 253 -17.76 3.38 -8.05
C PRO A 253 -16.58 2.46 -7.71
N VAL A 254 -15.38 3.03 -7.83
CA VAL A 254 -14.11 2.42 -7.44
C VAL A 254 -13.29 3.44 -6.68
N ASP A 255 -12.28 3.00 -5.95
CA ASP A 255 -11.33 3.91 -5.31
C ASP A 255 -10.75 4.91 -6.32
N MET A 256 -10.58 6.15 -5.93
CA MET A 256 -9.93 7.16 -6.77
C MET A 256 -8.52 6.73 -7.21
N MET A 257 -7.84 5.94 -6.37
CA MET A 257 -6.50 5.38 -6.62
C MET A 257 -6.53 3.92 -7.08
N SER A 258 -7.67 3.37 -7.51
CA SER A 258 -7.81 1.94 -7.89
C SER A 258 -6.87 1.49 -9.01
N ILE A 259 -6.30 2.43 -9.74
CA ILE A 259 -5.38 2.18 -10.85
C ILE A 259 -4.00 1.67 -10.42
N VAL A 260 -3.61 1.89 -9.17
CA VAL A 260 -2.26 1.54 -8.68
C VAL A 260 -2.04 0.03 -8.58
N ASP A 261 -3.09 -0.77 -8.53
CA ASP A 261 -3.03 -2.23 -8.45
C ASP A 261 -2.97 -2.94 -9.81
N SER A 262 -3.06 -2.20 -10.91
CA SER A 262 -3.20 -2.75 -12.27
C SER A 262 -2.22 -2.15 -13.29
N ILE A 263 -1.02 -1.79 -12.85
CA ILE A 263 0.02 -1.24 -13.74
C ILE A 263 0.58 -2.37 -14.63
N PRO A 264 0.55 -2.19 -15.98
CA PRO A 264 1.00 -3.21 -16.91
C PRO A 264 2.48 -3.56 -16.72
N ASP A 265 2.80 -4.85 -16.86
CA ASP A 265 4.15 -5.41 -16.80
C ASP A 265 4.94 -5.15 -15.50
N ALA A 266 4.29 -4.54 -14.50
CA ALA A 266 4.88 -4.39 -13.18
C ALA A 266 4.90 -5.73 -12.44
N GLU A 267 6.04 -6.10 -11.87
CA GLU A 267 6.14 -7.24 -10.95
C GLU A 267 5.75 -6.86 -9.53
N THR A 268 6.16 -5.67 -9.12
CA THR A 268 5.83 -5.13 -7.81
C THR A 268 5.55 -3.64 -7.93
N VAL A 269 4.47 -3.20 -7.33
CA VAL A 269 4.10 -1.79 -7.18
C VAL A 269 3.95 -1.50 -5.71
N VAL A 270 4.62 -0.46 -5.21
CA VAL A 270 4.40 0.04 -3.85
C VAL A 270 3.87 1.46 -3.94
N PHE A 271 2.64 1.64 -3.47
CA PHE A 271 2.03 2.95 -3.34
C PHE A 271 2.30 3.51 -1.95
N ASN A 272 3.20 4.47 -1.87
CA ASN A 272 3.56 5.16 -0.64
C ASN A 272 2.67 6.38 -0.44
N GLN A 273 2.06 6.48 0.73
CA GLN A 273 1.10 7.51 1.12
C GLN A 273 1.51 8.05 2.50
N MET A 274 2.05 9.25 2.52
CA MET A 274 2.60 9.84 3.73
C MET A 274 1.81 11.05 4.16
N ILE A 275 1.42 11.10 5.43
CA ILE A 275 0.73 12.22 6.07
C ILE A 275 1.53 12.65 7.28
N TYR A 276 1.99 13.89 7.29
CA TYR A 276 2.75 14.51 8.39
C TYR A 276 1.87 15.51 9.11
N ILE A 277 1.88 15.47 10.42
CA ILE A 277 1.01 16.30 11.25
C ILE A 277 1.81 17.43 11.87
N PRO A 278 1.78 18.64 11.28
CA PRO A 278 2.53 19.78 11.76
C PRO A 278 1.88 20.45 12.96
N ASN A 279 2.61 21.38 13.57
CA ASN A 279 2.02 22.30 14.55
C ASN A 279 0.98 23.23 13.89
N GLN A 280 -0.29 23.04 14.22
CA GLN A 280 -1.41 23.74 13.60
C GLN A 280 -1.32 25.27 13.75
N LYS A 281 -0.94 25.75 14.94
CA LYS A 281 -0.81 27.19 15.21
C LYS A 281 0.27 27.82 14.34
N LYS A 282 1.38 27.12 14.17
CA LYS A 282 2.51 27.58 13.34
C LYS A 282 2.11 27.65 11.88
N GLU A 283 1.40 26.64 11.36
CA GLU A 283 0.97 26.64 9.97
C GLU A 283 -0.11 27.66 9.68
N LEU A 284 -1.06 27.86 10.58
CA LEU A 284 -2.04 28.96 10.46
C LEU A 284 -1.36 30.33 10.44
N SER A 285 -0.35 30.56 11.29
CA SER A 285 0.44 31.79 11.28
C SER A 285 1.23 31.98 9.97
N ARG A 286 1.74 30.88 9.38
CA ARG A 286 2.42 30.91 8.06
C ARG A 286 1.42 31.28 6.95
N LEU A 287 0.23 30.70 6.95
CA LEU A 287 -0.83 31.05 6.00
C LEU A 287 -1.24 32.51 6.13
N GLU A 288 -1.39 33.01 7.35
CA GLU A 288 -1.70 34.44 7.61
C GLU A 288 -0.59 35.35 7.07
N THR A 289 0.67 35.00 7.32
CA THR A 289 1.84 35.74 6.80
C THR A 289 1.84 35.72 5.26
N LYS A 290 1.57 34.56 4.65
CA LYS A 290 1.48 34.42 3.19
C LYS A 290 0.35 35.26 2.61
N LYS A 291 -0.83 35.25 3.23
CA LYS A 291 -1.99 36.08 2.87
C LYS A 291 -1.63 37.56 2.86
N ASN A 292 -0.99 38.03 3.94
CA ASN A 292 -0.59 39.43 4.08
C ASN A 292 0.44 39.85 3.01
N ARG A 293 1.38 38.97 2.66
CA ARG A 293 2.34 39.24 1.56
C ARG A 293 1.64 39.35 0.20
N HIS A 294 0.70 38.49 -0.12
CA HIS A 294 -0.07 38.58 -1.36
C HIS A 294 -0.97 39.79 -1.39
N SER A 295 -1.54 40.19 -0.24
CA SER A 295 -2.36 41.41 -0.13
C SER A 295 -1.57 42.70 -0.33
N SER A 296 -0.27 42.70 0.01
CA SER A 296 0.58 43.89 -0.15
C SER A 296 1.05 44.14 -1.60
N MET A 297 0.91 43.15 -2.47
CA MET A 297 1.29 43.26 -3.89
C MET A 297 0.12 42.81 -4.79
N PRO A 298 -0.90 43.63 -4.97
CA PRO A 298 -2.12 43.24 -5.67
C PRO A 298 -1.85 42.95 -7.15
N SER A 299 -2.09 41.70 -7.55
CA SER A 299 -2.18 41.24 -8.90
C SER A 299 -3.34 40.24 -9.01
N PRO A 300 -3.88 39.92 -10.19
CA PRO A 300 -4.96 38.93 -10.31
C PRO A 300 -4.65 37.60 -9.62
N SER A 301 -3.44 37.08 -9.79
CA SER A 301 -2.98 35.83 -9.15
C SER A 301 -2.87 35.95 -7.61
N ASN A 302 -2.38 37.09 -7.12
CA ASN A 302 -2.29 37.33 -5.69
C ASN A 302 -3.67 37.52 -5.01
N LEU A 303 -4.62 38.09 -5.70
CA LEU A 303 -6.02 38.22 -5.21
C LEU A 303 -6.66 36.83 -5.06
N ILE A 304 -6.50 35.96 -6.06
CA ILE A 304 -6.95 34.56 -6.00
C ILE A 304 -6.30 33.84 -4.82
N ALA A 305 -4.97 33.95 -4.66
CA ALA A 305 -4.26 33.33 -3.54
C ALA A 305 -4.76 33.80 -2.17
N VAL A 306 -5.10 35.09 -2.02
CA VAL A 306 -5.69 35.64 -0.78
C VAL A 306 -7.06 35.02 -0.52
N GLU A 307 -7.89 34.91 -1.55
CA GLU A 307 -9.23 34.33 -1.42
C GLU A 307 -9.15 32.85 -1.05
N ASP A 308 -8.29 32.08 -1.70
CA ASP A 308 -8.09 30.66 -1.40
C ASP A 308 -7.58 30.42 0.03
N ILE A 309 -6.61 31.23 0.48
CA ILE A 309 -6.14 31.14 1.88
C ILE A 309 -7.28 31.44 2.86
N LYS A 310 -8.10 32.47 2.58
CA LYS A 310 -9.27 32.77 3.41
C LYS A 310 -10.24 31.60 3.46
N ARG A 311 -10.57 31.00 2.33
CA ARG A 311 -11.45 29.81 2.28
C ARG A 311 -10.93 28.68 3.14
N VAL A 312 -9.62 28.36 3.03
CA VAL A 312 -8.99 27.32 3.87
C VAL A 312 -9.08 27.68 5.35
N GLN A 313 -8.80 28.93 5.73
CA GLN A 313 -8.91 29.40 7.12
C GLN A 313 -10.35 29.31 7.65
N ASP A 314 -11.35 29.67 6.83
CA ASP A 314 -12.77 29.61 7.18
C ASP A 314 -13.22 28.14 7.40
N VAL A 315 -12.82 27.23 6.53
CA VAL A 315 -13.12 25.79 6.66
C VAL A 315 -12.51 25.23 7.93
N ILE A 316 -11.25 25.55 8.22
CA ILE A 316 -10.58 25.11 9.46
C ILE A 316 -11.32 25.64 10.70
N ALA A 317 -11.71 26.91 10.69
CA ALA A 317 -12.37 27.52 11.83
C ALA A 317 -13.79 27.01 12.09
N ARG A 318 -14.55 26.69 11.01
CA ARG A 318 -15.96 26.23 11.12
C ARG A 318 -16.05 24.73 11.37
N GLU A 319 -15.19 23.93 10.72
CA GLU A 319 -15.30 22.49 10.70
C GLU A 319 -14.21 21.79 11.55
N ASN A 320 -13.35 22.56 12.23
CA ASN A 320 -12.24 22.07 13.04
C ASN A 320 -11.34 21.09 12.27
N LYS A 321 -11.14 21.34 10.96
CA LYS A 321 -10.28 20.51 10.11
C LYS A 321 -8.81 20.73 10.42
N GLN A 322 -8.02 19.68 10.23
CA GLN A 322 -6.58 19.70 10.50
C GLN A 322 -5.79 19.92 9.21
N LEU A 323 -4.80 20.80 9.26
CA LEU A 323 -3.77 20.90 8.21
C LEU A 323 -2.77 19.77 8.34
N VAL A 324 -2.38 19.20 7.22
CA VAL A 324 -1.37 18.17 7.13
C VAL A 324 -0.44 18.43 5.94
N TYR A 325 0.80 17.97 6.03
CA TYR A 325 1.65 17.81 4.86
C TYR A 325 1.53 16.40 4.34
N THR A 326 1.56 16.25 3.02
CA THR A 326 1.43 14.93 2.40
C THR A 326 2.47 14.72 1.31
N HIS A 327 2.80 13.45 1.08
CA HIS A 327 3.56 12.99 -0.06
C HIS A 327 2.97 11.67 -0.58
N TYR A 328 2.88 11.53 -1.89
CA TYR A 328 2.43 10.30 -2.54
C TYR A 328 3.39 9.94 -3.66
N ASN A 329 3.86 8.72 -3.67
CA ASN A 329 4.64 8.20 -4.78
C ASN A 329 4.36 6.73 -5.06
N LEU A 330 4.60 6.34 -6.30
CA LEU A 330 4.56 4.96 -6.75
C LEU A 330 5.98 4.49 -7.01
N VAL A 331 6.39 3.40 -6.35
CA VAL A 331 7.59 2.65 -6.72
C VAL A 331 7.16 1.48 -7.57
N VAL A 332 7.54 1.47 -8.84
CA VAL A 332 7.17 0.44 -9.80
C VAL A 332 8.41 -0.34 -10.19
N ALA A 333 8.41 -1.65 -9.93
CA ALA A 333 9.47 -2.57 -10.32
C ALA A 333 9.00 -3.46 -11.47
N CYS A 334 9.83 -3.58 -12.49
CA CYS A 334 9.60 -4.43 -13.67
C CYS A 334 10.81 -5.30 -13.93
N LYS A 335 10.62 -6.38 -14.71
CA LYS A 335 11.73 -7.18 -15.25
C LYS A 335 12.63 -6.32 -16.14
N LYS A 336 13.90 -6.71 -16.22
CA LYS A 336 14.92 -5.95 -16.94
C LYS A 336 14.62 -5.75 -18.44
N ASP A 337 13.90 -6.66 -19.04
CA ASP A 337 13.52 -6.69 -20.46
C ASP A 337 12.29 -5.81 -20.78
N VAL A 338 11.57 -5.34 -19.76
CA VAL A 338 10.40 -4.48 -19.94
C VAL A 338 10.85 -3.05 -20.29
N ASP A 339 10.26 -2.47 -21.35
CA ASP A 339 10.48 -1.08 -21.73
C ASP A 339 9.87 -0.12 -20.69
N PRO A 340 10.67 0.75 -20.04
CA PRO A 340 10.19 1.70 -19.04
C PRO A 340 9.10 2.67 -19.53
N GLN A 341 9.03 2.92 -20.82
CA GLN A 341 8.03 3.84 -21.39
C GLN A 341 6.60 3.27 -21.25
N LYS A 342 6.44 1.96 -21.32
CA LYS A 342 5.13 1.31 -21.30
C LYS A 342 4.37 1.55 -19.97
N PRO A 343 4.92 1.21 -18.78
CA PRO A 343 4.28 1.55 -17.51
C PRO A 343 4.21 3.07 -17.29
N THR A 344 5.22 3.85 -17.73
CA THR A 344 5.21 5.32 -17.60
C THR A 344 4.01 5.93 -18.33
N ASN A 345 3.82 5.58 -19.61
CA ASN A 345 2.71 6.10 -20.42
C ASN A 345 1.35 5.70 -19.84
N HIS A 346 1.24 4.48 -19.33
CA HIS A 346 0.01 4.02 -18.68
C HIS A 346 -0.31 4.86 -17.44
N ILE A 347 0.64 4.98 -16.53
CA ILE A 347 0.50 5.74 -15.28
C ILE A 347 0.12 7.20 -15.60
N GLU A 348 0.84 7.83 -16.52
CA GLU A 348 0.55 9.19 -16.95
C GLU A 348 -0.87 9.36 -17.47
N ASN A 349 -1.28 8.50 -18.40
CA ASN A 349 -2.60 8.57 -19.02
C ASN A 349 -3.73 8.39 -17.99
N VAL A 350 -3.56 7.48 -17.05
CA VAL A 350 -4.62 7.18 -16.08
C VAL A 350 -4.71 8.25 -15.02
N PHE A 351 -3.58 8.73 -14.48
CA PHE A 351 -3.59 9.81 -13.50
C PHE A 351 -4.07 11.13 -14.09
N SER A 352 -3.74 11.43 -15.34
CA SER A 352 -4.23 12.64 -16.00
C SER A 352 -5.77 12.66 -16.16
N ARG A 353 -6.42 11.49 -16.31
CA ARG A 353 -7.89 11.39 -16.37
C ARG A 353 -8.57 11.80 -15.06
N ILE A 354 -7.92 11.59 -13.93
CA ILE A 354 -8.42 12.02 -12.62
C ILE A 354 -7.87 13.40 -12.21
N GLY A 355 -7.19 14.09 -13.12
CA GLY A 355 -6.68 15.45 -12.91
C GLY A 355 -5.40 15.54 -12.08
N ILE A 356 -4.66 14.43 -11.95
CA ILE A 356 -3.36 14.39 -11.26
C ILE A 356 -2.25 14.31 -12.31
N HIS A 357 -1.29 15.24 -12.25
CA HIS A 357 -0.10 15.20 -13.08
C HIS A 357 1.08 14.63 -12.30
N ILE A 358 1.60 13.50 -12.78
CA ILE A 358 2.75 12.86 -12.16
C ILE A 358 4.05 13.55 -12.57
N SER A 359 5.03 13.59 -11.66
CA SER A 359 6.39 13.98 -12.01
C SER A 359 7.08 12.84 -12.77
N LYS A 360 7.33 13.05 -14.07
CA LYS A 360 7.95 12.05 -14.98
C LYS A 360 9.47 11.97 -14.84
N LYS A 361 10.10 13.08 -14.45
CA LYS A 361 11.56 13.28 -14.43
C LYS A 361 12.01 13.61 -13.02
N ALA A 362 11.79 12.70 -12.10
CA ALA A 362 12.40 12.83 -10.79
C ALA A 362 13.89 12.44 -10.90
N TYR A 363 14.77 13.43 -10.92
CA TYR A 363 16.23 13.22 -10.90
C TYR A 363 16.71 12.64 -9.56
N ASN A 364 15.88 12.70 -8.52
CA ASN A 364 16.14 12.19 -7.18
C ASN A 364 15.55 10.79 -6.93
N GLN A 365 15.53 9.93 -7.95
CA GLN A 365 14.93 8.57 -7.90
C GLN A 365 15.39 7.77 -6.67
N LEU A 366 16.70 7.72 -6.42
CA LEU A 366 17.24 6.99 -5.28
C LEU A 366 16.83 7.63 -3.94
N GLU A 367 16.81 8.94 -3.87
CA GLU A 367 16.40 9.66 -2.66
C GLU A 367 14.94 9.38 -2.32
N LEU A 368 14.04 9.50 -3.27
CA LEU A 368 12.62 9.19 -3.08
C LEU A 368 12.42 7.72 -2.69
N PHE A 369 13.14 6.79 -3.33
CA PHE A 369 13.08 5.38 -2.99
C PHE A 369 13.54 5.14 -1.53
N VAL A 370 14.68 5.70 -1.15
CA VAL A 370 15.25 5.55 0.20
C VAL A 370 14.38 6.22 1.26
N ASN A 371 13.83 7.41 0.97
CA ASN A 371 12.98 8.14 1.90
C ASN A 371 11.59 7.52 2.07
N SER A 372 11.19 6.61 1.16
CA SER A 372 9.94 5.83 1.25
C SER A 372 10.09 4.51 2.00
N PHE A 373 11.22 4.27 2.66
CA PHE A 373 11.37 3.10 3.52
C PHE A 373 10.52 3.19 4.79
N PRO A 374 10.04 2.06 5.32
CA PRO A 374 9.32 2.05 6.58
C PRO A 374 10.10 2.79 7.68
N GLY A 375 9.46 3.79 8.30
CA GLY A 375 10.07 4.61 9.34
C GLY A 375 10.99 5.75 8.87
N ASN A 376 11.32 5.85 7.58
CA ASN A 376 12.23 6.88 7.06
C ASN A 376 11.53 8.08 6.41
N CYS A 377 10.22 8.19 6.55
CA CYS A 377 9.40 9.21 5.88
C CYS A 377 9.80 10.66 6.22
N TYR A 378 10.36 10.92 7.40
CA TYR A 378 10.86 12.27 7.76
C TYR A 378 12.10 12.70 6.99
N ALA A 379 12.75 11.80 6.24
CA ALA A 379 13.83 12.15 5.33
C ALA A 379 13.35 12.82 4.03
N MET A 380 12.04 12.77 3.71
CA MET A 380 11.46 13.53 2.60
C MET A 380 11.66 15.03 2.80
N SER A 381 11.98 15.74 1.73
CA SER A 381 12.20 17.19 1.78
C SER A 381 10.90 17.94 2.10
N ASP A 382 10.97 18.85 3.09
CA ASP A 382 9.84 19.73 3.43
C ASP A 382 9.53 20.74 2.33
N GLU A 383 10.51 21.08 1.51
CA GLU A 383 10.44 22.14 0.51
C GLU A 383 9.93 21.63 -0.84
N TYR A 384 10.39 20.43 -1.23
CA TYR A 384 10.16 19.93 -2.59
C TYR A 384 9.24 18.70 -2.67
N ASP A 385 9.17 17.90 -1.59
CA ASP A 385 8.45 16.63 -1.64
C ASP A 385 7.11 16.66 -0.92
N ARG A 386 6.87 17.64 -0.04
CA ARG A 386 5.66 17.71 0.78
C ARG A 386 4.80 18.90 0.41
N PHE A 387 3.50 18.67 0.26
CA PHE A 387 2.54 19.76 0.05
C PHE A 387 1.54 19.86 1.21
N LEU A 388 1.09 21.05 1.47
CA LEU A 388 0.14 21.36 2.53
C LEU A 388 -1.30 21.20 2.03
N THR A 389 -2.11 20.43 2.76
CA THR A 389 -3.53 20.23 2.44
C THR A 389 -4.36 20.00 3.72
N LEU A 390 -5.67 19.82 3.57
CA LEU A 390 -6.56 19.39 4.65
C LEU A 390 -6.47 17.87 4.86
N GLY A 391 -6.58 17.41 6.11
CA GLY A 391 -6.44 16.00 6.46
C GLY A 391 -7.46 15.08 5.79
N ASP A 392 -8.69 15.56 5.58
CA ASP A 392 -9.74 14.82 4.86
C ASP A 392 -9.44 14.70 3.36
N ALA A 393 -8.93 15.75 2.72
CA ALA A 393 -8.49 15.69 1.33
C ALA A 393 -7.31 14.72 1.15
N ALA A 394 -6.35 14.75 2.09
CA ALA A 394 -5.26 13.77 2.11
C ALA A 394 -5.78 12.33 2.22
N ALA A 395 -6.71 12.08 3.13
CA ALA A 395 -7.28 10.75 3.33
C ALA A 395 -8.05 10.25 2.11
N CYS A 396 -8.68 11.13 1.34
CA CYS A 396 -9.35 10.78 0.08
C CYS A 396 -8.39 10.22 -0.98
N LEU A 397 -7.13 10.65 -0.99
CA LEU A 397 -6.09 10.16 -1.90
C LEU A 397 -5.41 8.87 -1.41
N MET A 398 -5.73 8.39 -0.22
CA MET A 398 -5.22 7.10 0.25
C MET A 398 -5.98 5.95 -0.43
N TYR A 399 -5.26 4.88 -0.77
CA TYR A 399 -5.86 3.67 -1.35
C TYR A 399 -6.70 2.93 -0.30
N LYS A 400 -7.89 2.44 -0.68
CA LYS A 400 -8.90 1.90 0.25
C LYS A 400 -9.35 0.50 -0.09
N GLU A 401 -9.03 0.02 -1.29
CA GLU A 401 -9.52 -1.25 -1.79
C GLU A 401 -8.64 -2.42 -1.37
N ARG A 402 -9.23 -3.58 -1.33
CA ARG A 402 -8.53 -4.85 -1.27
C ARG A 402 -8.89 -5.69 -2.48
N LEU A 403 -7.92 -6.44 -2.96
CA LEU A 403 -8.15 -7.46 -3.97
C LEU A 403 -8.85 -8.67 -3.36
N GLN A 404 -9.58 -9.42 -4.18
CA GLN A 404 -10.22 -10.65 -3.75
C GLN A 404 -9.15 -11.64 -3.26
N GLN A 405 -9.41 -12.24 -2.11
CA GLN A 405 -8.57 -13.27 -1.50
C GLN A 405 -9.43 -14.44 -1.05
N SER A 406 -8.84 -15.63 -1.01
CA SER A 406 -9.48 -16.80 -0.43
C SER A 406 -9.79 -16.57 1.06
N GLU A 407 -10.94 -17.07 1.50
CA GLU A 407 -11.27 -17.15 2.92
C GLU A 407 -10.45 -18.23 3.61
N ASP A 408 -10.07 -17.99 4.85
CA ASP A 408 -9.34 -18.96 5.66
C ASP A 408 -10.34 -19.74 6.52
N THR A 409 -10.94 -20.75 5.93
CA THR A 409 -11.99 -21.59 6.52
C THR A 409 -11.75 -23.06 6.21
N PRO A 410 -12.27 -23.98 7.01
CA PRO A 410 -12.15 -25.42 6.76
C PRO A 410 -12.81 -25.86 5.45
N LEU A 411 -13.98 -25.25 5.12
CA LEU A 411 -14.67 -25.55 3.86
C LEU A 411 -14.33 -24.50 2.81
N LYS A 412 -13.82 -24.96 1.68
CA LYS A 412 -13.40 -24.12 0.57
C LYS A 412 -14.17 -24.52 -0.68
N ILE A 413 -15.10 -23.66 -1.12
CA ILE A 413 -15.72 -23.76 -2.43
C ILE A 413 -15.02 -22.79 -3.37
N TYR A 414 -14.40 -23.32 -4.42
CA TYR A 414 -13.58 -22.54 -5.33
C TYR A 414 -14.39 -21.95 -6.47
N TYR A 415 -14.17 -20.67 -6.67
CA TYR A 415 -14.67 -19.89 -7.79
C TYR A 415 -13.47 -19.26 -8.52
N THR A 416 -13.70 -18.79 -9.73
CA THR A 416 -12.68 -18.02 -10.45
C THR A 416 -12.97 -16.52 -10.28
N ASP A 417 -11.98 -15.78 -9.82
CA ASP A 417 -12.08 -14.33 -9.66
C ASP A 417 -11.93 -13.58 -11.00
N ARG A 418 -11.95 -12.25 -10.95
CA ARG A 418 -11.77 -11.42 -12.15
C ARG A 418 -10.36 -11.43 -12.72
N GLN A 419 -9.37 -11.87 -11.96
CA GLN A 419 -7.99 -12.06 -12.42
C GLN A 419 -7.82 -13.42 -13.11
N GLY A 420 -8.84 -14.26 -13.09
CA GLY A 420 -8.84 -15.57 -13.71
C GLY A 420 -8.09 -16.62 -12.90
N VAL A 421 -8.04 -16.50 -11.58
CA VAL A 421 -7.46 -17.47 -10.65
C VAL A 421 -8.51 -17.96 -9.65
N PRO A 422 -8.34 -19.19 -9.11
CA PRO A 422 -9.23 -19.72 -8.10
C PRO A 422 -9.20 -18.90 -6.81
N VAL A 423 -10.39 -18.65 -6.26
CA VAL A 423 -10.60 -18.03 -4.94
C VAL A 423 -11.57 -18.90 -4.16
N ALA A 424 -11.18 -19.28 -2.95
CA ALA A 424 -12.01 -20.08 -2.06
C ALA A 424 -12.98 -19.21 -1.27
N ILE A 425 -14.23 -19.61 -1.21
CA ILE A 425 -15.30 -18.98 -0.42
C ILE A 425 -16.01 -20.07 0.38
N ASP A 426 -16.28 -19.79 1.65
CA ASP A 426 -17.10 -20.67 2.48
C ASP A 426 -18.55 -20.22 2.46
N ILE A 427 -19.41 -21.02 1.83
CA ILE A 427 -20.84 -20.75 1.68
C ILE A 427 -21.67 -21.24 2.88
N THR A 428 -21.07 -21.90 3.89
CA THR A 428 -21.82 -22.51 4.98
C THR A 428 -22.13 -21.60 6.16
N GLY A 429 -21.56 -20.39 6.20
CA GLY A 429 -21.76 -19.45 7.31
C GLY A 429 -21.22 -19.92 8.66
N LYS A 430 -20.48 -21.06 8.72
CA LYS A 430 -19.89 -21.59 9.95
C LYS A 430 -18.56 -20.92 10.29
N GLU A 431 -18.03 -21.18 11.47
CA GLU A 431 -16.87 -20.55 12.04
C GLU A 431 -15.64 -20.48 11.11
N GLY A 432 -15.00 -19.31 11.03
CA GLY A 432 -13.78 -19.08 10.29
C GLY A 432 -13.36 -17.61 10.36
N ALA A 433 -12.05 -17.36 10.34
CA ALA A 433 -11.52 -16.01 10.26
C ALA A 433 -11.74 -15.42 8.86
N ASN A 434 -12.08 -14.13 8.81
CA ASN A 434 -12.25 -13.39 7.55
C ASN A 434 -13.40 -13.87 6.63
N LYS A 435 -14.46 -14.41 7.18
CA LYS A 435 -15.64 -14.79 6.40
C LYS A 435 -16.37 -13.57 5.86
N LEU A 436 -16.84 -13.69 4.61
CA LEU A 436 -17.69 -12.70 3.96
C LEU A 436 -19.17 -13.01 4.14
N THR A 437 -19.50 -14.23 4.57
CA THR A 437 -20.89 -14.73 4.72
C THR A 437 -21.17 -15.11 6.17
N ASP A 438 -22.25 -14.56 6.72
CA ASP A 438 -22.73 -14.85 8.09
C ASP A 438 -23.84 -15.90 8.14
N ASN A 439 -24.28 -16.39 6.97
CA ASN A 439 -25.45 -17.25 6.84
C ASN A 439 -25.14 -18.47 5.96
N SER A 440 -25.69 -19.62 6.32
CA SER A 440 -25.62 -20.85 5.54
C SER A 440 -26.67 -20.96 4.43
N ASN A 441 -27.61 -20.02 4.33
CA ASN A 441 -28.58 -19.98 3.27
C ASN A 441 -28.08 -19.07 2.13
N PHE A 442 -28.19 -19.56 0.91
CA PHE A 442 -27.85 -18.76 -0.27
C PHE A 442 -28.94 -18.89 -1.35
N PHE A 443 -29.00 -17.91 -2.21
CA PHE A 443 -29.93 -17.84 -3.31
C PHE A 443 -29.17 -17.62 -4.62
N CYS A 444 -29.41 -18.50 -5.61
CA CYS A 444 -28.79 -18.41 -6.93
C CYS A 444 -29.84 -17.96 -7.95
N LEU A 445 -29.71 -16.73 -8.46
CA LEU A 445 -30.60 -16.12 -9.43
C LEU A 445 -29.89 -15.92 -10.77
N GLY A 446 -30.64 -16.20 -11.84
CA GLY A 446 -30.17 -15.93 -13.20
C GLY A 446 -31.22 -16.30 -14.25
N PRO A 447 -31.23 -15.70 -15.43
CA PRO A 447 -32.13 -16.06 -16.51
C PRO A 447 -31.86 -17.49 -17.02
N SER A 448 -32.75 -18.02 -17.83
CA SER A 448 -32.55 -19.32 -18.48
C SER A 448 -31.28 -19.28 -19.33
N GLY A 449 -30.48 -20.35 -19.30
CA GLY A 449 -29.22 -20.44 -20.01
C GLY A 449 -28.04 -19.70 -19.37
N SER A 450 -28.19 -19.03 -18.20
CA SER A 450 -27.11 -18.29 -17.51
C SER A 450 -26.11 -19.17 -16.79
N GLY A 451 -26.28 -20.49 -16.77
CA GLY A 451 -25.36 -21.42 -16.12
C GLY A 451 -25.69 -21.77 -14.66
N LYS A 452 -26.92 -21.47 -14.15
CA LYS A 452 -27.32 -21.81 -12.77
C LYS A 452 -27.08 -23.26 -12.41
N SER A 453 -27.57 -24.19 -13.23
CA SER A 453 -27.42 -25.64 -12.98
C SER A 453 -25.94 -26.05 -13.07
N PHE A 454 -25.20 -25.51 -14.01
CA PHE A 454 -23.75 -25.76 -14.10
C PHE A 454 -23.00 -25.30 -12.84
N HIS A 455 -23.31 -24.10 -12.37
CA HIS A 455 -22.76 -23.55 -11.12
C HIS A 455 -23.11 -24.45 -9.93
N MET A 456 -24.37 -24.84 -9.78
CA MET A 456 -24.79 -25.70 -8.67
C MET A 456 -24.17 -27.10 -8.73
N ASN A 457 -24.04 -27.71 -9.93
CA ASN A 457 -23.29 -28.96 -10.10
C ASN A 457 -21.83 -28.83 -9.58
N SER A 458 -21.17 -27.70 -9.86
CA SER A 458 -19.82 -27.45 -9.36
C SER A 458 -19.77 -27.32 -7.84
N VAL A 459 -20.76 -26.64 -7.24
CA VAL A 459 -20.86 -26.48 -5.77
C VAL A 459 -21.13 -27.84 -5.11
N VAL A 460 -22.10 -28.59 -5.59
CA VAL A 460 -22.46 -29.94 -5.07
C VAL A 460 -21.27 -30.88 -5.12
N ARG A 461 -20.56 -30.92 -6.24
CA ARG A 461 -19.36 -31.75 -6.38
C ARG A 461 -18.30 -31.38 -5.32
N GLN A 462 -18.05 -30.10 -5.12
CA GLN A 462 -17.06 -29.64 -4.13
C GLN A 462 -17.51 -29.91 -2.69
N LEU A 463 -18.80 -29.79 -2.40
CA LEU A 463 -19.36 -30.16 -1.09
C LEU A 463 -19.20 -31.65 -0.82
N HIS A 464 -19.49 -32.50 -1.80
CA HIS A 464 -19.30 -33.97 -1.70
C HIS A 464 -17.83 -34.30 -1.47
N GLU A 465 -16.92 -33.70 -2.22
CA GLU A 465 -15.46 -33.87 -2.06
C GLU A 465 -14.98 -33.46 -0.65
N ALA A 466 -15.68 -32.48 -0.03
CA ALA A 466 -15.45 -32.06 1.36
C ALA A 466 -16.18 -32.94 2.39
N ASN A 467 -16.61 -34.16 2.01
CA ASN A 467 -17.37 -35.11 2.86
C ASN A 467 -18.68 -34.52 3.42
N THR A 468 -19.42 -33.77 2.61
CA THR A 468 -20.75 -33.25 2.95
C THR A 468 -21.81 -34.10 2.29
N ASP A 469 -22.78 -34.58 3.08
CA ASP A 469 -23.99 -35.23 2.54
C ASP A 469 -24.88 -34.20 1.85
N VAL A 470 -25.30 -34.50 0.62
CA VAL A 470 -26.11 -33.58 -0.18
C VAL A 470 -27.43 -34.22 -0.54
N VAL A 471 -28.53 -33.53 -0.23
CA VAL A 471 -29.89 -33.90 -0.65
C VAL A 471 -30.39 -32.79 -1.55
N MET A 472 -30.88 -33.18 -2.74
CA MET A 472 -31.35 -32.23 -3.76
C MET A 472 -32.77 -32.55 -4.16
N VAL A 473 -33.55 -31.50 -4.42
CA VAL A 473 -34.87 -31.59 -5.08
C VAL A 473 -34.79 -30.76 -6.35
N ASP A 474 -34.99 -31.41 -7.48
CA ASP A 474 -34.95 -30.78 -8.80
C ASP A 474 -36.27 -31.08 -9.56
N THR A 475 -36.75 -30.08 -10.28
CA THR A 475 -37.94 -30.23 -11.17
C THR A 475 -37.54 -30.71 -12.58
N GLY A 476 -36.27 -30.94 -12.82
CA GLY A 476 -35.71 -31.38 -14.08
C GLY A 476 -34.76 -32.55 -13.90
N THR A 477 -33.85 -32.74 -14.87
CA THR A 477 -32.83 -33.81 -14.88
C THR A 477 -31.41 -33.25 -14.86
N SER A 478 -31.25 -31.99 -14.38
CA SER A 478 -29.98 -31.28 -14.48
C SER A 478 -28.84 -31.86 -13.60
N TYR A 479 -29.21 -32.65 -12.59
CA TYR A 479 -28.26 -33.17 -11.60
C TYR A 479 -28.15 -34.70 -11.62
N GLU A 480 -28.94 -35.38 -12.43
CA GLU A 480 -28.95 -36.84 -12.51
C GLU A 480 -27.60 -37.43 -12.84
N GLY A 481 -26.89 -36.86 -13.85
CA GLY A 481 -25.55 -37.32 -14.23
C GLY A 481 -24.51 -37.10 -13.14
N LEU A 482 -24.60 -36.02 -12.34
CA LEU A 482 -23.71 -35.80 -11.19
C LEU A 482 -24.02 -36.79 -10.07
N CYS A 483 -25.30 -37.05 -9.81
CA CYS A 483 -25.77 -38.00 -8.80
C CYS A 483 -25.22 -39.40 -9.11
N GLU A 484 -25.34 -39.87 -10.36
CA GLU A 484 -24.81 -41.13 -10.82
C GLU A 484 -23.26 -41.20 -10.73
N TYR A 485 -22.58 -40.12 -11.17
CA TYR A 485 -21.10 -40.03 -11.10
C TYR A 485 -20.56 -40.14 -9.67
N LEU A 486 -21.27 -39.55 -8.70
CA LEU A 486 -20.91 -39.60 -7.28
C LEU A 486 -21.44 -40.83 -6.53
N GLY A 487 -22.10 -41.76 -7.22
CA GLY A 487 -22.67 -42.97 -6.63
C GLY A 487 -23.88 -42.72 -5.77
N GLY A 488 -24.61 -41.63 -6.00
CA GLY A 488 -25.84 -41.29 -5.32
C GLY A 488 -27.05 -42.00 -5.88
N GLU A 489 -28.19 -41.84 -5.22
CA GLU A 489 -29.50 -42.40 -5.64
C GLU A 489 -30.42 -41.29 -6.17
N SER A 490 -30.93 -41.47 -7.39
CA SER A 490 -31.92 -40.58 -8.01
C SER A 490 -33.29 -41.20 -7.92
N ILE A 491 -34.22 -40.55 -7.24
CA ILE A 491 -35.58 -41.01 -7.06
C ILE A 491 -36.52 -40.16 -7.93
N PRO A 492 -36.98 -40.67 -9.07
CA PRO A 492 -37.91 -39.92 -9.89
C PRO A 492 -39.27 -39.79 -9.18
N TYR A 493 -39.86 -38.59 -9.21
CA TYR A 493 -41.23 -38.39 -8.75
C TYR A 493 -42.16 -38.86 -9.86
N THR A 494 -42.93 -39.89 -9.57
CA THR A 494 -44.03 -40.37 -10.42
C THR A 494 -45.35 -40.09 -9.72
N GLU A 495 -46.29 -39.43 -10.39
CA GLU A 495 -47.66 -39.31 -9.91
C GLU A 495 -48.34 -40.68 -10.00
N GLU A 496 -48.13 -41.57 -9.02
CA GLU A 496 -48.98 -42.75 -8.77
C GLU A 496 -49.45 -42.73 -7.31
#